data_51691e8a74a2559cd21386e9733d6049
#
_entry.id   51691e8a74a2559cd21386e9733d6049
#
_cell.length_a   1.000
_cell.length_b   1.000
_cell.length_c   1.000
_cell.angle_alpha   90.00
_cell.angle_beta   90.00
_cell.angle_gamma   90.00
#
_symmetry.space_group_name_H-M   'P 1'
#
loop_
_entity.id
_entity.type
_entity.pdbx_description
1 polymer ?
#
loop_
_entity_poly.entity_id
_entity_poly.type
_entity_poly.pdbx_seq_one_letter_code
_entity_poly.pdbx_strand_id
1 'polypeptide(L)'
;MPRQLHLSAAIDSPGHFDAAHYAGLALLAERAGLDFVTLDDSFAPEPRRPDALATLARIAPLTSRIGLVPTVTTTHTEPFHTSISLNTLDWVSAGRAGWLVGVSGTEAETRAFGRRPVAPEDELWAEAADAAEVAARLWDSWEDDAEIRDTATGRFVDRDKLHYIDFEGRHFSVRGPSITPRPPQGRPVVVVPVSAADLVPDATPGGRARVATAIRYADVVVLDAPDRAARLTAATELRLRSGEQLRILARLDAALPDRAAEQRLLAELSSTGTGVDGFHLVPAEPARDLAALAERTAPALRATGLLRAGHSGRTLRDHLGLPRPASRYAAAAAAASVPTTDSPALAEVTR
;
A
#
# COMPACT_ATOMS: atom_id res chain seq x y z
N MET A 1 9.89 -26.22 -2.37
CA MET A 1 8.96 -25.74 -3.42
C MET A 1 9.52 -24.41 -3.93
N PRO A 2 9.42 -24.09 -5.22
CA PRO A 2 9.81 -22.78 -5.72
C PRO A 2 8.99 -21.72 -4.98
N ARG A 3 9.61 -20.57 -4.68
CA ARG A 3 8.95 -19.43 -4.03
C ARG A 3 7.91 -18.88 -5.02
N GLN A 4 6.66 -18.82 -4.62
CA GLN A 4 5.60 -18.22 -5.43
C GLN A 4 5.81 -16.72 -5.53
N LEU A 5 5.61 -16.18 -6.71
CA LEU A 5 5.73 -14.75 -7.01
C LEU A 5 4.48 -14.00 -6.57
N HIS A 6 4.69 -12.79 -6.06
CA HIS A 6 3.67 -11.77 -6.01
C HIS A 6 3.62 -11.02 -7.33
N LEU A 7 2.43 -10.84 -7.89
CA LEU A 7 2.24 -10.09 -9.13
C LEU A 7 1.18 -9.01 -8.94
N SER A 8 1.45 -7.83 -9.45
CA SER A 8 0.51 -6.72 -9.51
C SER A 8 0.63 -6.01 -10.86
N ALA A 9 -0.33 -5.16 -11.19
CA ALA A 9 -0.26 -4.40 -12.43
C ALA A 9 -0.84 -2.99 -12.29
N ALA A 10 -0.28 -2.05 -13.05
CA ALA A 10 -0.90 -0.76 -13.31
C ALA A 10 -2.05 -0.92 -14.31
N ILE A 11 -3.16 -0.22 -14.06
CA ILE A 11 -4.30 -0.18 -14.98
C ILE A 11 -4.54 1.22 -15.56
N ASP A 12 -3.47 2.01 -15.63
CA ASP A 12 -3.52 3.38 -16.11
C ASP A 12 -3.95 3.45 -17.57
N SER A 13 -4.95 4.27 -17.84
CA SER A 13 -5.50 4.46 -19.18
C SER A 13 -5.79 5.95 -19.42
N PRO A 14 -4.75 6.75 -19.68
CA PRO A 14 -4.91 8.18 -19.87
C PRO A 14 -5.95 8.54 -20.92
N GLY A 15 -6.81 9.52 -20.60
CA GLY A 15 -7.90 9.96 -21.49
C GLY A 15 -9.17 9.12 -21.41
N HIS A 16 -9.20 7.99 -20.72
CA HIS A 16 -10.43 7.23 -20.45
C HIS A 16 -11.08 7.70 -19.15
N PHE A 17 -12.40 7.89 -19.18
CA PHE A 17 -13.22 8.30 -18.02
C PHE A 17 -14.39 7.34 -17.76
N ASP A 18 -14.47 6.25 -18.51
CA ASP A 18 -15.51 5.23 -18.33
C ASP A 18 -15.12 4.26 -17.21
N ALA A 19 -15.91 4.21 -16.14
CA ALA A 19 -15.73 3.29 -15.04
C ALA A 19 -15.82 1.81 -15.45
N ALA A 20 -16.57 1.47 -16.49
CA ALA A 20 -16.68 0.11 -17.02
C ALA A 20 -15.37 -0.35 -17.66
N HIS A 21 -14.62 0.57 -18.30
CA HIS A 21 -13.29 0.30 -18.81
C HIS A 21 -12.34 -0.17 -17.69
N TYR A 22 -12.21 0.62 -16.63
CA TYR A 22 -11.34 0.26 -15.49
C TYR A 22 -11.80 -0.99 -14.75
N ALA A 23 -13.13 -1.21 -14.65
CA ALA A 23 -13.66 -2.45 -14.10
C ALA A 23 -13.26 -3.67 -14.94
N GLY A 24 -13.31 -3.55 -16.26
CA GLY A 24 -12.83 -4.59 -17.19
C GLY A 24 -11.35 -4.91 -16.98
N LEU A 25 -10.49 -3.91 -16.83
CA LEU A 25 -9.07 -4.09 -16.57
C LEU A 25 -8.80 -4.79 -15.22
N ALA A 26 -9.48 -4.36 -14.16
CA ALA A 26 -9.35 -4.99 -12.85
C ALA A 26 -9.82 -6.46 -12.86
N LEU A 27 -10.89 -6.78 -13.59
CA LEU A 27 -11.37 -8.16 -13.77
C LEU A 27 -10.40 -9.01 -14.60
N LEU A 28 -9.70 -8.43 -15.59
CA LEU A 28 -8.62 -9.12 -16.30
C LEU A 28 -7.46 -9.46 -15.36
N ALA A 29 -7.04 -8.52 -14.56
CA ALA A 29 -5.98 -8.71 -13.56
C ALA A 29 -6.39 -9.76 -12.50
N GLU A 30 -7.66 -9.74 -12.05
CA GLU A 30 -8.20 -10.74 -11.11
C GLU A 30 -8.20 -12.15 -11.73
N ARG A 31 -8.62 -12.30 -12.98
CA ARG A 31 -8.55 -13.60 -13.71
C ARG A 31 -7.12 -14.09 -13.90
N ALA A 32 -6.18 -13.18 -14.11
CA ALA A 32 -4.77 -13.52 -14.17
C ALA A 32 -4.24 -14.03 -12.81
N GLY A 33 -4.91 -13.73 -11.70
CA GLY A 33 -4.49 -14.08 -10.34
C GLY A 33 -3.46 -13.13 -9.78
N LEU A 34 -3.51 -11.86 -10.18
CA LEU A 34 -2.66 -10.83 -9.60
C LEU A 34 -3.11 -10.49 -8.18
N ASP A 35 -2.17 -10.06 -7.33
CA ASP A 35 -2.45 -9.69 -5.95
C ASP A 35 -3.21 -8.37 -5.85
N PHE A 36 -2.81 -7.37 -6.65
CA PHE A 36 -3.48 -6.06 -6.68
C PHE A 36 -3.27 -5.33 -8.01
N VAL A 37 -4.10 -4.33 -8.23
CA VAL A 37 -3.90 -3.33 -9.28
C VAL A 37 -3.61 -1.97 -8.65
N THR A 38 -2.80 -1.17 -9.35
CA THR A 38 -2.63 0.25 -9.06
C THR A 38 -3.34 1.09 -10.11
N LEU A 39 -3.83 2.24 -9.69
CA LEU A 39 -4.28 3.30 -10.58
C LEU A 39 -3.57 4.59 -10.17
N ASP A 40 -2.81 5.15 -11.11
CA ASP A 40 -2.04 6.37 -10.85
C ASP A 40 -2.95 7.61 -10.82
N ASP A 41 -2.57 8.54 -9.95
CA ASP A 41 -3.22 9.84 -9.84
C ASP A 41 -2.21 10.93 -9.48
N SER A 42 -2.48 12.12 -9.97
CA SER A 42 -1.73 13.33 -9.60
C SER A 42 -2.58 14.55 -9.90
N PHE A 43 -2.20 15.67 -9.32
CA PHE A 43 -2.85 16.96 -9.59
C PHE A 43 -2.29 17.68 -10.82
N ALA A 44 -1.40 17.03 -11.58
CA ALA A 44 -0.97 17.53 -12.87
C ALA A 44 -2.14 17.54 -13.87
N PRO A 45 -2.28 18.61 -14.70
CA PRO A 45 -3.39 18.71 -15.65
C PRO A 45 -3.31 17.68 -16.78
N GLU A 46 -2.15 17.16 -17.06
CA GLU A 46 -1.91 16.13 -18.08
C GLU A 46 -0.98 15.02 -17.56
N PRO A 47 -1.18 13.79 -17.99
CA PRO A 47 -2.30 13.32 -18.83
C PRO A 47 -3.63 13.36 -18.06
N ARG A 48 -4.75 13.61 -18.78
CA ARG A 48 -6.09 13.63 -18.17
C ARG A 48 -6.47 12.24 -17.66
N ARG A 49 -7.00 12.18 -16.46
CA ARG A 49 -7.38 10.94 -15.77
C ARG A 49 -8.54 11.16 -14.82
N PRO A 50 -9.32 10.11 -14.48
CA PRO A 50 -10.28 10.18 -13.37
C PRO A 50 -9.53 10.10 -12.03
N ASP A 51 -10.17 10.52 -10.95
CA ASP A 51 -9.70 10.29 -9.58
C ASP A 51 -9.53 8.78 -9.32
N ALA A 52 -8.35 8.38 -8.88
CA ALA A 52 -8.00 6.98 -8.71
C ALA A 52 -8.79 6.32 -7.58
N LEU A 53 -8.95 7.01 -6.45
CA LEU A 53 -9.63 6.45 -5.28
C LEU A 53 -11.12 6.28 -5.56
N ALA A 54 -11.78 7.27 -6.15
CA ALA A 54 -13.19 7.18 -6.52
C ALA A 54 -13.43 6.10 -7.57
N THR A 55 -12.53 5.97 -8.55
CA THR A 55 -12.60 4.94 -9.59
C THR A 55 -12.49 3.55 -8.98
N LEU A 56 -11.49 3.30 -8.13
CA LEU A 56 -11.31 2.00 -7.48
C LEU A 56 -12.41 1.68 -6.46
N ALA A 57 -12.97 2.68 -5.78
CA ALA A 57 -14.14 2.50 -4.92
C ALA A 57 -15.36 2.02 -5.72
N ARG A 58 -15.56 2.54 -6.95
CA ARG A 58 -16.62 2.07 -7.87
C ARG A 58 -16.37 0.63 -8.35
N ILE A 59 -15.11 0.21 -8.47
CA ILE A 59 -14.73 -1.14 -8.91
C ILE A 59 -14.82 -2.16 -7.77
N ALA A 60 -14.65 -1.74 -6.53
CA ALA A 60 -14.61 -2.62 -5.36
C ALA A 60 -15.76 -3.66 -5.31
N PRO A 61 -17.04 -3.30 -5.52
CA PRO A 61 -18.14 -4.28 -5.49
C PRO A 61 -18.22 -5.16 -6.75
N LEU A 62 -17.45 -4.87 -7.79
CA LEU A 62 -17.43 -5.63 -9.05
C LEU A 62 -16.34 -6.70 -9.08
N THR A 63 -15.43 -6.68 -8.13
CA THR A 63 -14.30 -7.60 -7.96
C THR A 63 -14.40 -8.35 -6.63
N SER A 64 -13.72 -9.46 -6.49
CA SER A 64 -13.84 -10.33 -5.31
C SER A 64 -12.52 -10.65 -4.62
N ARG A 65 -11.40 -10.57 -5.33
CA ARG A 65 -10.07 -10.97 -4.85
C ARG A 65 -9.01 -9.90 -5.03
N ILE A 66 -9.00 -9.22 -6.17
CA ILE A 66 -7.96 -8.26 -6.52
C ILE A 66 -7.88 -7.12 -5.51
N GLY A 67 -6.66 -6.81 -5.05
CA GLY A 67 -6.39 -5.62 -4.25
C GLY A 67 -6.53 -4.35 -5.08
N LEU A 68 -6.98 -3.28 -4.45
CA LEU A 68 -7.29 -1.99 -5.07
C LEU A 68 -6.41 -0.92 -4.43
N VAL A 69 -5.39 -0.47 -5.16
CA VAL A 69 -4.33 0.40 -4.64
C VAL A 69 -4.30 1.71 -5.44
N PRO A 70 -5.13 2.71 -5.07
CA PRO A 70 -5.06 4.03 -5.68
C PRO A 70 -3.78 4.75 -5.29
N THR A 71 -3.21 5.54 -6.20
CA THR A 71 -2.29 6.61 -5.83
C THR A 71 -3.10 7.73 -5.16
N VAL A 72 -2.68 8.13 -3.97
CA VAL A 72 -3.20 9.34 -3.31
C VAL A 72 -2.02 10.18 -2.87
N THR A 73 -1.97 11.41 -3.38
CA THR A 73 -0.89 12.34 -3.03
C THR A 73 -1.11 12.97 -1.67
N THR A 74 -0.04 13.23 -0.93
CA THR A 74 -0.09 13.78 0.43
C THR A 74 0.07 15.30 0.49
N THR A 75 0.66 15.88 -0.56
CA THR A 75 1.16 17.26 -0.53
C THR A 75 0.07 18.33 -0.42
N HIS A 76 -1.07 18.15 -1.01
CA HIS A 76 -2.16 19.16 -1.03
C HIS A 76 -3.47 18.63 -0.46
N THR A 77 -3.46 17.40 0.04
CA THR A 77 -4.62 16.72 0.61
C THR A 77 -4.62 16.81 2.13
N GLU A 78 -5.80 16.72 2.72
CA GLU A 78 -5.96 16.69 4.16
C GLU A 78 -5.75 15.25 4.68
N PRO A 79 -4.76 14.99 5.54
CA PRO A 79 -4.41 13.63 5.99
C PRO A 79 -5.56 12.88 6.67
N PHE A 80 -6.39 13.60 7.45
CA PHE A 80 -7.57 13.02 8.09
C PHE A 80 -8.55 12.50 7.03
N HIS A 81 -8.85 13.31 6.00
CA HIS A 81 -9.74 12.92 4.92
C HIS A 81 -9.17 11.76 4.09
N THR A 82 -7.88 11.81 3.76
CA THR A 82 -7.19 10.73 3.05
C THR A 82 -7.30 9.40 3.80
N SER A 83 -7.06 9.41 5.11
CA SER A 83 -7.19 8.22 5.95
C SER A 83 -8.59 7.63 5.92
N ILE A 84 -9.64 8.46 6.07
CA ILE A 84 -11.04 8.02 6.04
C ILE A 84 -11.43 7.46 4.68
N SER A 85 -10.99 8.09 3.60
CA SER A 85 -11.30 7.66 2.24
C SER A 85 -10.69 6.29 1.92
N LEU A 86 -9.43 6.08 2.31
CA LEU A 86 -8.76 4.78 2.18
C LEU A 86 -9.38 3.71 3.09
N ASN A 87 -9.78 4.06 4.32
CA ASN A 87 -10.52 3.17 5.20
C ASN A 87 -11.88 2.79 4.60
N THR A 88 -12.59 3.75 4.01
CA THR A 88 -13.85 3.49 3.30
C THR A 88 -13.64 2.53 2.14
N LEU A 89 -12.57 2.72 1.34
CA LEU A 89 -12.21 1.77 0.28
C LEU A 89 -11.97 0.36 0.86
N ASP A 90 -11.33 0.25 2.02
CA ASP A 90 -11.10 -1.05 2.66
C ASP A 90 -12.40 -1.74 3.07
N TRP A 91 -13.35 -0.99 3.62
CA TRP A 91 -14.67 -1.51 3.98
C TRP A 91 -15.47 -1.96 2.75
N VAL A 92 -15.58 -1.13 1.71
CA VAL A 92 -16.37 -1.45 0.52
C VAL A 92 -15.73 -2.54 -0.34
N SER A 93 -14.44 -2.77 -0.21
CA SER A 93 -13.70 -3.87 -0.85
C SER A 93 -13.56 -5.11 0.02
N ALA A 94 -14.09 -5.09 1.25
CA ALA A 94 -13.96 -6.18 2.22
C ALA A 94 -12.49 -6.55 2.56
N GLY A 95 -11.66 -5.53 2.82
CA GLY A 95 -10.27 -5.70 3.24
C GLY A 95 -9.25 -5.80 2.10
N ARG A 96 -9.55 -5.21 0.93
CA ARG A 96 -8.66 -5.29 -0.24
C ARG A 96 -8.04 -3.94 -0.64
N ALA A 97 -8.18 -2.91 0.19
CA ALA A 97 -7.59 -1.62 -0.11
C ALA A 97 -6.07 -1.58 0.15
N GLY A 98 -5.39 -0.80 -0.65
CA GLY A 98 -4.05 -0.29 -0.36
C GLY A 98 -3.97 1.20 -0.66
N TRP A 99 -2.80 1.75 -0.50
CA TRP A 99 -2.48 3.14 -0.76
C TRP A 99 -1.09 3.24 -1.40
N LEU A 100 -1.02 3.64 -2.65
CA LEU A 100 0.23 4.04 -3.28
C LEU A 100 0.49 5.49 -2.91
N VAL A 101 1.51 5.71 -2.08
CA VAL A 101 1.85 7.05 -1.56
C VAL A 101 2.45 7.89 -2.67
N GLY A 102 1.81 9.03 -2.96
CA GLY A 102 2.27 10.02 -3.91
C GLY A 102 2.62 11.35 -3.25
N VAL A 103 3.45 12.14 -3.92
CA VAL A 103 3.74 13.53 -3.57
C VAL A 103 3.58 14.40 -4.82
N SER A 104 3.19 15.67 -4.63
CA SER A 104 3.04 16.64 -5.71
C SER A 104 4.21 17.61 -5.72
N GLY A 105 5.17 17.36 -6.61
CA GLY A 105 6.45 18.07 -6.66
C GLY A 105 6.61 19.02 -7.85
N THR A 106 5.55 19.25 -8.64
CA THR A 106 5.65 20.10 -9.83
C THR A 106 4.94 21.46 -9.65
N GLU A 107 5.42 22.46 -10.38
CA GLU A 107 4.75 23.76 -10.39
C GLU A 107 3.33 23.71 -10.98
N ALA A 108 3.07 22.79 -11.90
CA ALA A 108 1.75 22.64 -12.50
C ALA A 108 0.72 22.19 -11.46
N GLU A 109 1.08 21.20 -10.64
CA GLU A 109 0.25 20.73 -9.52
C GLU A 109 0.05 21.84 -8.48
N THR A 110 1.14 22.47 -8.04
CA THR A 110 1.11 23.54 -7.04
C THR A 110 0.25 24.72 -7.49
N ARG A 111 0.31 25.09 -8.77
CA ARG A 111 -0.50 26.19 -9.35
C ARG A 111 -1.98 25.87 -9.34
N ALA A 112 -2.37 24.61 -9.51
CA ALA A 112 -3.77 24.19 -9.45
C ALA A 112 -4.40 24.44 -8.07
N PHE A 113 -3.63 24.33 -6.99
CA PHE A 113 -4.11 24.61 -5.63
C PHE A 113 -3.93 26.07 -5.18
N GLY A 114 -2.87 26.75 -5.62
CA GLY A 114 -2.60 28.15 -5.28
C GLY A 114 -2.34 28.40 -3.79
N ARG A 115 -1.98 27.40 -3.01
CA ARG A 115 -1.84 27.49 -1.55
C ARG A 115 -0.41 27.73 -1.09
N ARG A 116 0.57 27.11 -1.72
CA ARG A 116 1.99 27.16 -1.35
C ARG A 116 2.88 26.95 -2.58
N PRO A 117 4.14 27.43 -2.57
CA PRO A 117 5.10 27.12 -3.64
C PRO A 117 5.49 25.64 -3.61
N VAL A 118 6.16 25.18 -4.68
CA VAL A 118 6.78 23.85 -4.71
C VAL A 118 7.80 23.74 -3.59
N ALA A 119 7.68 22.70 -2.78
CA ALA A 119 8.66 22.37 -1.74
C ALA A 119 9.76 21.45 -2.28
N PRO A 120 10.97 21.44 -1.67
CA PRO A 120 12.00 20.45 -1.96
C PRO A 120 11.48 19.01 -1.77
N GLU A 121 12.00 18.07 -2.56
CA GLU A 121 11.50 16.69 -2.55
C GLU A 121 11.64 16.00 -1.19
N ASP A 122 12.72 16.29 -0.45
CA ASP A 122 12.91 15.76 0.91
C ASP A 122 11.87 16.27 1.90
N GLU A 123 11.42 17.51 1.78
CA GLU A 123 10.30 18.04 2.58
C GLU A 123 8.97 17.39 2.18
N LEU A 124 8.73 17.14 0.89
CA LEU A 124 7.53 16.45 0.41
C LEU A 124 7.45 15.02 0.97
N TRP A 125 8.54 14.29 0.98
CA TRP A 125 8.58 12.94 1.54
C TRP A 125 8.54 12.91 3.07
N ALA A 126 9.05 13.94 3.74
CA ALA A 126 8.87 14.11 5.19
C ALA A 126 7.37 14.33 5.52
N GLU A 127 6.68 15.19 4.76
CA GLU A 127 5.23 15.40 4.89
C GLU A 127 4.45 14.11 4.59
N ALA A 128 4.86 13.33 3.58
CA ALA A 128 4.27 12.04 3.28
C ALA A 128 4.44 11.02 4.42
N ALA A 129 5.59 11.03 5.10
CA ALA A 129 5.83 10.20 6.28
C ALA A 129 4.89 10.59 7.44
N ASP A 130 4.70 11.89 7.68
CA ASP A 130 3.76 12.38 8.69
C ASP A 130 2.30 11.99 8.33
N ALA A 131 1.91 12.08 7.06
CA ALA A 131 0.60 11.66 6.59
C ALA A 131 0.37 10.15 6.77
N ALA A 132 1.40 9.34 6.51
CA ALA A 132 1.35 7.89 6.74
C ALA A 132 1.24 7.54 8.23
N GLU A 133 1.94 8.26 9.11
CA GLU A 133 1.80 8.10 10.56
C GLU A 133 0.40 8.46 11.03
N VAL A 134 -0.15 9.58 10.57
CA VAL A 134 -1.53 10.01 10.88
C VAL A 134 -2.53 8.96 10.41
N ALA A 135 -2.41 8.48 9.18
CA ALA A 135 -3.30 7.44 8.66
C ALA A 135 -3.23 6.17 9.52
N ALA A 136 -2.04 5.70 9.86
CA ALA A 136 -1.87 4.51 10.70
C ALA A 136 -2.46 4.69 12.10
N ARG A 137 -2.33 5.89 12.71
CA ARG A 137 -2.95 6.20 14.01
C ARG A 137 -4.47 6.26 13.91
N LEU A 138 -5.01 6.89 12.89
CA LEU A 138 -6.46 7.01 12.69
C LEU A 138 -7.10 5.65 12.42
N TRP A 139 -6.46 4.78 11.64
CA TRP A 139 -6.95 3.41 11.40
C TRP A 139 -6.96 2.56 12.68
N ASP A 140 -6.08 2.81 13.62
CA ASP A 140 -6.06 2.13 14.91
C ASP A 140 -6.90 2.83 15.99
N SER A 141 -7.40 4.05 15.74
CA SER A 141 -8.07 4.89 16.75
C SER A 141 -9.39 4.33 17.25
N TRP A 142 -9.96 3.34 16.59
CA TRP A 142 -11.01 2.45 17.10
C TRP A 142 -10.41 1.10 17.41
N GLU A 143 -10.68 0.55 18.59
CA GLU A 143 -10.37 -0.84 18.87
C GLU A 143 -11.31 -1.77 18.08
N ASP A 144 -10.92 -3.02 17.88
CA ASP A 144 -11.69 -3.98 17.06
C ASP A 144 -13.12 -4.24 17.58
N ASP A 145 -13.32 -4.11 18.88
CA ASP A 145 -14.58 -4.32 19.59
C ASP A 145 -15.20 -3.02 20.15
N ALA A 146 -14.77 -1.86 19.63
CA ALA A 146 -15.34 -0.58 20.02
C ALA A 146 -16.81 -0.44 19.63
N GLU A 147 -17.26 -1.08 18.55
CA GLU A 147 -18.64 -1.07 18.08
C GLU A 147 -19.43 -2.20 18.77
N ILE A 148 -20.23 -1.88 19.78
CA ILE A 148 -20.95 -2.85 20.61
C ILE A 148 -22.40 -3.10 20.18
N ARG A 149 -23.07 -2.10 19.56
CA ARG A 149 -24.48 -2.17 19.08
C ARG A 149 -25.43 -2.78 20.11
N ASP A 150 -25.28 -2.38 21.36
CA ASP A 150 -26.15 -2.87 22.47
C ASP A 150 -27.51 -2.20 22.46
N THR A 151 -28.50 -2.90 21.95
CA THR A 151 -29.89 -2.41 21.87
C THR A 151 -30.57 -2.29 23.24
N ALA A 152 -30.15 -3.07 24.25
CA ALA A 152 -30.74 -3.04 25.58
C ALA A 152 -30.40 -1.75 26.34
N THR A 153 -29.18 -1.26 26.16
CA THR A 153 -28.71 -0.01 26.80
C THR A 153 -28.74 1.20 25.84
N GLY A 154 -29.05 0.99 24.55
CA GLY A 154 -29.02 2.04 23.52
C GLY A 154 -27.60 2.50 23.20
N ARG A 155 -26.57 1.76 23.59
CA ARG A 155 -25.16 2.11 23.30
C ARG A 155 -24.73 1.51 21.99
N PHE A 156 -24.28 2.38 21.05
CA PHE A 156 -23.74 1.96 19.76
C PHE A 156 -22.24 1.63 19.86
N VAL A 157 -21.47 2.48 20.54
CA VAL A 157 -20.03 2.35 20.70
C VAL A 157 -19.61 2.38 22.17
N ASP A 158 -18.50 1.74 22.46
CA ASP A 158 -17.75 1.91 23.70
C ASP A 158 -16.76 3.07 23.54
N ARG A 159 -17.04 4.19 24.23
CA ARG A 159 -16.24 5.41 24.07
C ARG A 159 -14.81 5.26 24.60
N ASP A 160 -14.59 4.38 25.56
CA ASP A 160 -13.28 4.14 26.16
C ASP A 160 -12.32 3.43 25.17
N LYS A 161 -12.88 2.87 24.07
CA LYS A 161 -12.18 2.23 22.98
C LYS A 161 -12.00 3.12 21.74
N LEU A 162 -12.27 4.40 21.87
CA LEU A 162 -12.07 5.43 20.86
C LEU A 162 -10.96 6.37 21.30
N HIS A 163 -9.85 6.41 20.57
CA HIS A 163 -8.65 7.10 20.99
C HIS A 163 -8.37 8.33 20.13
N TYR A 164 -8.16 9.47 20.78
CA TYR A 164 -7.57 10.63 20.10
C TYR A 164 -6.15 10.31 19.71
N ILE A 165 -5.73 10.75 18.52
CA ILE A 165 -4.36 10.52 18.05
C ILE A 165 -3.41 11.66 18.42
N ASP A 166 -3.97 12.84 18.64
CA ASP A 166 -3.27 14.10 19.04
C ASP A 166 -1.91 14.24 18.36
N PHE A 167 -1.92 14.14 17.03
CA PHE A 167 -0.70 14.24 16.23
C PHE A 167 -0.38 15.71 15.97
N GLU A 168 0.84 16.10 16.26
CA GLU A 168 1.40 17.42 15.96
C GLU A 168 2.64 17.21 15.08
N GLY A 169 2.57 17.65 13.83
CA GLY A 169 3.64 17.60 12.84
C GLY A 169 4.07 18.98 12.37
N ARG A 170 5.08 19.04 11.51
CA ARG A 170 5.58 20.30 10.95
C ARG A 170 4.55 20.98 10.03
N HIS A 171 3.79 20.19 9.28
CA HIS A 171 2.92 20.70 8.20
C HIS A 171 1.45 20.74 8.61
N PHE A 172 1.03 19.91 9.54
CA PHE A 172 -0.36 19.79 10.00
C PHE A 172 -0.43 19.16 11.39
N SER A 173 -1.59 19.32 12.02
CA SER A 173 -1.94 18.65 13.27
C SER A 173 -3.29 17.96 13.10
N VAL A 174 -3.45 16.75 13.65
CA VAL A 174 -4.67 15.97 13.55
C VAL A 174 -5.04 15.39 14.92
N ARG A 175 -6.24 15.70 15.38
CA ARG A 175 -6.70 15.27 16.70
C ARG A 175 -7.32 13.86 16.70
N GLY A 176 -8.11 13.52 15.71
CA GLY A 176 -8.88 12.28 15.72
C GLY A 176 -10.01 12.25 16.73
N PRO A 177 -10.56 11.07 17.11
CA PRO A 177 -10.35 9.78 16.41
C PRO A 177 -10.90 9.77 15.00
N SER A 178 -10.69 8.68 14.25
CA SER A 178 -11.38 8.45 12.97
C SER A 178 -12.89 8.48 13.16
N ILE A 179 -13.65 8.84 12.13
CA ILE A 179 -15.12 8.74 12.11
C ILE A 179 -15.61 7.40 11.54
N THR A 180 -14.69 6.56 11.09
CA THR A 180 -14.97 5.21 10.58
C THR A 180 -14.34 4.18 11.50
N PRO A 181 -15.01 3.03 11.74
CA PRO A 181 -14.43 1.93 12.51
C PRO A 181 -13.12 1.43 11.90
N ARG A 182 -12.37 0.65 12.67
CA ARG A 182 -11.11 0.07 12.24
C ARG A 182 -11.26 -0.72 10.93
N PRO A 183 -10.35 -0.55 9.94
CA PRO A 183 -10.44 -1.26 8.67
C PRO A 183 -10.45 -2.79 8.82
N PRO A 184 -11.15 -3.55 7.95
CA PRO A 184 -11.22 -5.01 8.01
C PRO A 184 -9.87 -5.71 8.11
N GLN A 185 -8.87 -5.26 7.36
CA GLN A 185 -7.51 -5.81 7.42
C GLN A 185 -6.61 -5.17 8.51
N GLY A 186 -7.20 -4.37 9.42
CA GLY A 186 -6.51 -3.64 10.48
C GLY A 186 -5.93 -2.31 9.99
N ARG A 187 -5.14 -2.33 8.93
CA ARG A 187 -4.64 -1.16 8.20
C ARG A 187 -4.56 -1.50 6.71
N PRO A 188 -5.06 -0.65 5.80
CA PRO A 188 -4.80 -0.75 4.37
C PRO A 188 -3.31 -0.93 4.07
N VAL A 189 -3.00 -1.68 3.01
CA VAL A 189 -1.60 -1.93 2.61
C VAL A 189 -0.98 -0.64 2.09
N VAL A 190 0.14 -0.23 2.66
CA VAL A 190 0.87 0.96 2.21
C VAL A 190 1.95 0.56 1.21
N VAL A 191 1.91 1.18 0.03
CA VAL A 191 2.85 0.95 -1.08
C VAL A 191 3.66 2.23 -1.31
N VAL A 192 4.98 2.13 -1.35
CA VAL A 192 5.86 3.27 -1.65
C VAL A 192 6.72 2.95 -2.88
N PRO A 193 6.73 3.81 -3.90
CA PRO A 193 7.63 3.65 -5.03
C PRO A 193 9.05 4.08 -4.61
N VAL A 194 10.05 3.29 -4.99
CA VAL A 194 11.47 3.57 -4.71
C VAL A 194 12.27 3.30 -5.98
N SER A 195 13.20 4.20 -6.33
CA SER A 195 14.16 3.98 -7.39
C SER A 195 15.45 3.36 -6.85
N ALA A 196 16.11 2.53 -7.63
CA ALA A 196 17.45 2.07 -7.31
C ALA A 196 18.45 3.23 -7.10
N ALA A 197 18.23 4.37 -7.75
CA ALA A 197 19.02 5.60 -7.55
C ALA A 197 18.82 6.24 -6.16
N ASP A 198 17.75 5.92 -5.45
CA ASP A 198 17.51 6.40 -4.08
C ASP A 198 18.34 5.66 -3.02
N LEU A 199 18.94 4.53 -3.39
CA LEU A 199 19.63 3.60 -2.50
C LEU A 199 21.16 3.64 -2.64
N VAL A 200 21.68 4.46 -3.55
CA VAL A 200 23.13 4.64 -3.71
C VAL A 200 23.69 5.61 -2.65
N PRO A 201 24.99 5.58 -2.33
CA PRO A 201 25.59 6.44 -1.31
C PRO A 201 25.41 7.95 -1.55
N ASP A 202 25.39 8.36 -2.83
CA ASP A 202 25.22 9.75 -3.28
C ASP A 202 23.78 10.08 -3.72
N ALA A 203 22.80 9.30 -3.28
CA ALA A 203 21.38 9.57 -3.51
C ALA A 203 20.99 10.99 -3.11
N THR A 204 20.01 11.57 -3.81
CA THR A 204 19.48 12.91 -3.49
C THR A 204 18.87 12.95 -2.08
N PRO A 205 18.76 14.14 -1.45
CA PRO A 205 18.01 14.28 -0.19
C PRO A 205 16.58 13.73 -0.30
N GLY A 206 15.88 14.00 -1.40
CA GLY A 206 14.55 13.49 -1.68
C GLY A 206 14.50 11.96 -1.78
N GLY A 207 15.44 11.35 -2.51
CA GLY A 207 15.55 9.90 -2.61
C GLY A 207 15.80 9.24 -1.24
N ARG A 208 16.68 9.80 -0.42
CA ARG A 208 16.91 9.33 0.95
C ARG A 208 15.67 9.44 1.83
N ALA A 209 14.93 10.55 1.75
CA ALA A 209 13.69 10.75 2.50
C ALA A 209 12.60 9.77 2.06
N ARG A 210 12.48 9.51 0.75
CA ARG A 210 11.59 8.49 0.17
C ARG A 210 11.89 7.09 0.71
N VAL A 211 13.16 6.69 0.70
CA VAL A 211 13.59 5.39 1.27
C VAL A 211 13.29 5.32 2.76
N ALA A 212 13.55 6.38 3.52
CA ALA A 212 13.24 6.43 4.97
C ALA A 212 11.73 6.26 5.22
N THR A 213 10.88 6.91 4.41
CA THR A 213 9.42 6.76 4.46
C THR A 213 9.01 5.33 4.13
N ALA A 214 9.59 4.73 3.09
CA ALA A 214 9.33 3.34 2.70
C ALA A 214 9.69 2.35 3.82
N ILE A 215 10.88 2.45 4.39
CA ILE A 215 11.33 1.57 5.48
C ILE A 215 10.41 1.66 6.71
N ARG A 216 9.91 2.85 7.01
CA ARG A 216 9.12 3.07 8.23
C ARG A 216 7.66 2.70 8.09
N TYR A 217 7.06 2.90 6.91
CA TYR A 217 5.61 2.82 6.74
C TYR A 217 5.13 1.87 5.67
N ALA A 218 5.99 1.48 4.70
CA ALA A 218 5.54 0.62 3.62
C ALA A 218 5.38 -0.84 4.05
N ASP A 219 4.33 -1.46 3.57
CA ASP A 219 4.15 -2.92 3.53
C ASP A 219 4.74 -3.49 2.22
N VAL A 220 4.70 -2.68 1.16
CA VAL A 220 5.19 -3.04 -0.19
C VAL A 220 6.03 -1.89 -0.75
N VAL A 221 7.16 -2.21 -1.34
CA VAL A 221 7.92 -1.29 -2.20
C VAL A 221 7.77 -1.72 -3.65
N VAL A 222 7.42 -0.77 -4.52
CA VAL A 222 7.57 -0.92 -5.97
C VAL A 222 8.92 -0.35 -6.35
N LEU A 223 9.87 -1.25 -6.64
CA LEU A 223 11.25 -0.92 -6.93
C LEU A 223 11.45 -0.71 -8.44
N ASP A 224 11.78 0.50 -8.84
CA ASP A 224 12.21 0.83 -10.19
C ASP A 224 13.73 0.73 -10.31
N ALA A 225 14.21 -0.01 -11.30
CA ALA A 225 15.63 -0.22 -11.54
C ALA A 225 15.91 -0.35 -13.04
N PRO A 226 17.01 0.23 -13.56
CA PRO A 226 17.31 0.23 -14.97
C PRO A 226 17.62 -1.15 -15.53
N ASP A 227 18.12 -2.05 -14.69
CA ASP A 227 18.48 -3.41 -15.08
C ASP A 227 18.43 -4.39 -13.88
N ARG A 228 18.70 -5.65 -14.17
CA ARG A 228 18.69 -6.73 -13.18
C ARG A 228 19.77 -6.56 -12.11
N ALA A 229 20.95 -6.08 -12.45
CA ALA A 229 22.05 -5.93 -11.48
C ALA A 229 21.74 -4.82 -10.47
N ALA A 230 21.28 -3.66 -10.95
CA ALA A 230 20.83 -2.56 -10.12
C ALA A 230 19.65 -2.98 -9.25
N ARG A 231 18.69 -3.73 -9.79
CA ARG A 231 17.56 -4.29 -9.03
C ARG A 231 18.01 -5.18 -7.88
N LEU A 232 18.93 -6.11 -8.14
CA LEU A 232 19.43 -7.03 -7.11
C LEU A 232 20.15 -6.27 -5.99
N THR A 233 21.01 -5.31 -6.34
CA THR A 233 21.72 -4.47 -5.39
C THR A 233 20.74 -3.66 -4.53
N ALA A 234 19.77 -2.99 -5.16
CA ALA A 234 18.78 -2.17 -4.48
C ALA A 234 17.85 -3.01 -3.59
N ALA A 235 17.41 -4.19 -4.05
CA ALA A 235 16.60 -5.10 -3.25
C ALA A 235 17.36 -5.62 -2.02
N THR A 236 18.64 -5.93 -2.18
CA THR A 236 19.50 -6.36 -1.06
C THR A 236 19.64 -5.25 -0.03
N GLU A 237 19.87 -4.01 -0.47
CA GLU A 237 19.99 -2.86 0.42
C GLU A 237 18.67 -2.56 1.17
N LEU A 238 17.54 -2.66 0.48
CA LEU A 238 16.23 -2.55 1.12
C LEU A 238 16.03 -3.62 2.19
N ARG A 239 16.38 -4.88 1.91
CA ARG A 239 16.27 -5.98 2.87
C ARG A 239 17.13 -5.77 4.11
N LEU A 240 18.36 -5.29 3.93
CA LEU A 240 19.27 -5.01 5.05
C LEU A 240 18.69 -3.93 5.99
N ARG A 241 17.97 -2.95 5.43
CA ARG A 241 17.41 -1.83 6.21
C ARG A 241 16.01 -2.13 6.79
N SER A 242 15.19 -2.95 6.13
CA SER A 242 13.77 -3.15 6.51
C SER A 242 13.46 -4.52 7.11
N GLY A 243 14.36 -5.49 6.98
CA GLY A 243 14.08 -6.88 7.32
C GLY A 243 13.15 -7.59 6.32
N GLU A 244 12.57 -8.72 6.74
CA GLU A 244 11.80 -9.60 5.84
C GLU A 244 10.31 -9.24 5.69
N GLN A 245 9.78 -8.34 6.50
CA GLN A 245 8.34 -8.01 6.48
C GLN A 245 7.94 -7.17 5.26
N LEU A 246 8.85 -6.35 4.74
CA LEU A 246 8.62 -5.54 3.55
C LEU A 246 8.57 -6.42 2.30
N ARG A 247 7.51 -6.31 1.49
CA ARG A 247 7.44 -6.94 0.17
C ARG A 247 8.09 -6.02 -0.87
N ILE A 248 8.99 -6.56 -1.68
CA ILE A 248 9.68 -5.83 -2.74
C ILE A 248 9.20 -6.37 -4.09
N LEU A 249 8.48 -5.56 -4.85
CA LEU A 249 8.03 -5.87 -6.20
C LEU A 249 8.82 -5.03 -7.20
N ALA A 250 9.52 -5.69 -8.12
CA ALA A 250 10.23 -4.97 -9.18
C ALA A 250 9.25 -4.45 -10.24
N ARG A 251 9.36 -3.18 -10.62
CA ARG A 251 8.64 -2.61 -11.74
C ARG A 251 9.16 -3.21 -13.04
N LEU A 252 8.26 -3.68 -13.89
CA LEU A 252 8.57 -4.19 -15.22
C LEU A 252 7.58 -3.65 -16.26
N ASP A 253 8.12 -3.13 -17.38
CA ASP A 253 7.30 -2.83 -18.54
C ASP A 253 6.78 -4.13 -19.17
N ALA A 254 5.48 -4.22 -19.33
CA ALA A 254 4.78 -5.42 -19.78
C ALA A 254 3.96 -5.18 -21.05
N ALA A 255 4.64 -4.66 -22.08
CA ALA A 255 4.08 -4.60 -23.44
C ALA A 255 4.04 -6.01 -24.04
N LEU A 256 2.85 -6.54 -24.32
CA LEU A 256 2.64 -7.91 -24.82
C LEU A 256 1.96 -7.92 -26.20
N PRO A 257 2.58 -7.32 -27.24
CA PRO A 257 1.99 -7.26 -28.57
C PRO A 257 1.95 -8.62 -29.28
N ASP A 258 2.85 -9.52 -28.91
CA ASP A 258 3.03 -10.81 -29.57
C ASP A 258 3.60 -11.89 -28.63
N ARG A 259 3.66 -13.13 -29.15
CA ARG A 259 4.20 -14.28 -28.42
C ARG A 259 5.66 -14.15 -28.01
N ALA A 260 6.48 -13.46 -28.75
CA ALA A 260 7.90 -13.28 -28.42
C ALA A 260 8.05 -12.36 -27.19
N ALA A 261 7.22 -11.32 -27.09
CA ALA A 261 7.17 -10.46 -25.91
C ALA A 261 6.67 -11.22 -24.67
N GLU A 262 5.64 -12.04 -24.81
CA GLU A 262 5.15 -12.91 -23.74
C GLU A 262 6.24 -13.88 -23.24
N GLN A 263 6.99 -14.51 -24.15
CA GLN A 263 8.09 -15.40 -23.77
C GLN A 263 9.22 -14.66 -23.05
N ARG A 264 9.56 -13.44 -23.47
CA ARG A 264 10.55 -12.61 -22.76
C ARG A 264 10.09 -12.28 -21.34
N LEU A 265 8.83 -11.85 -21.18
CA LEU A 265 8.25 -11.59 -19.86
C LEU A 265 8.26 -12.86 -19.00
N LEU A 266 7.82 -13.99 -19.56
CA LEU A 266 7.83 -15.26 -18.83
C LEU A 266 9.24 -15.67 -18.38
N ALA A 267 10.25 -15.51 -19.23
CA ALA A 267 11.65 -15.77 -18.89
C ALA A 267 12.14 -14.87 -17.75
N GLU A 268 11.79 -13.58 -17.78
CA GLU A 268 12.14 -12.63 -16.72
C GLU A 268 11.46 -12.99 -15.40
N LEU A 269 10.15 -13.27 -15.41
CA LEU A 269 9.38 -13.68 -14.21
C LEU A 269 9.86 -15.01 -13.63
N SER A 270 10.37 -15.90 -14.47
CA SER A 270 10.88 -17.23 -14.08
C SER A 270 12.34 -17.19 -13.63
N SER A 271 13.03 -16.06 -13.77
CA SER A 271 14.44 -15.95 -13.42
C SER A 271 14.65 -16.11 -11.90
N THR A 272 15.66 -16.89 -11.52
CA THR A 272 16.03 -17.09 -10.11
C THR A 272 16.99 -16.02 -9.60
N GLY A 273 17.06 -15.83 -8.27
CA GLY A 273 18.03 -14.92 -7.66
C GLY A 273 17.74 -13.43 -7.97
N THR A 274 16.47 -13.07 -8.05
CA THR A 274 16.06 -11.68 -8.34
C THR A 274 16.14 -10.75 -7.13
N GLY A 275 16.28 -11.28 -5.92
CA GLY A 275 16.26 -10.50 -4.67
C GLY A 275 14.90 -9.90 -4.30
N VAL A 276 13.90 -10.02 -5.17
CA VAL A 276 12.56 -9.45 -4.99
C VAL A 276 11.51 -10.54 -4.71
N ASP A 277 10.36 -10.15 -4.15
CA ASP A 277 9.25 -11.06 -3.86
C ASP A 277 8.34 -11.28 -5.07
N GLY A 278 8.44 -10.40 -6.07
CA GLY A 278 7.60 -10.45 -7.26
C GLY A 278 7.78 -9.23 -8.15
N PHE A 279 6.75 -8.95 -8.95
CA PHE A 279 6.83 -7.92 -9.97
C PHE A 279 5.56 -7.08 -10.03
N HIS A 280 5.74 -5.78 -10.26
CA HIS A 280 4.70 -4.83 -10.62
C HIS A 280 4.75 -4.57 -12.12
N LEU A 281 3.76 -5.04 -12.84
CA LEU A 281 3.71 -4.96 -14.30
C LEU A 281 3.11 -3.64 -14.74
N VAL A 282 3.73 -2.99 -15.72
CA VAL A 282 3.24 -1.75 -16.34
C VAL A 282 2.89 -2.05 -17.80
N PRO A 283 1.63 -2.38 -18.10
CA PRO A 283 1.17 -2.64 -19.46
C PRO A 283 1.29 -1.38 -20.33
N ALA A 284 1.69 -1.54 -21.59
CA ALA A 284 1.70 -0.45 -22.56
C ALA A 284 0.29 -0.18 -23.11
N GLU A 285 -0.48 -1.24 -23.35
CA GLU A 285 -1.89 -1.21 -23.71
C GLU A 285 -2.69 -2.11 -22.74
N PRO A 286 -3.19 -1.56 -21.63
CA PRO A 286 -3.69 -2.34 -20.50
C PRO A 286 -4.72 -3.42 -20.89
N ALA A 287 -5.68 -3.12 -21.74
CA ALA A 287 -6.72 -4.09 -22.12
C ALA A 287 -6.14 -5.30 -22.86
N ARG A 288 -5.25 -5.06 -23.84
CA ARG A 288 -4.59 -6.12 -24.62
C ARG A 288 -3.61 -6.92 -23.76
N ASP A 289 -2.76 -6.22 -23.06
CA ASP A 289 -1.64 -6.82 -22.34
C ASP A 289 -2.11 -7.62 -21.13
N LEU A 290 -3.13 -7.13 -20.39
CA LEU A 290 -3.76 -7.88 -19.29
C LEU A 290 -4.56 -9.09 -19.80
N ALA A 291 -5.19 -8.99 -20.97
CA ALA A 291 -5.83 -10.17 -21.59
C ALA A 291 -4.78 -11.23 -21.94
N ALA A 292 -3.66 -10.83 -22.57
CA ALA A 292 -2.55 -11.74 -22.88
C ALA A 292 -1.97 -12.38 -21.62
N LEU A 293 -1.81 -11.59 -20.55
CA LEU A 293 -1.35 -12.07 -19.26
C LEU A 293 -2.32 -13.12 -18.67
N ALA A 294 -3.63 -12.84 -18.66
CA ALA A 294 -4.64 -13.73 -18.08
C ALA A 294 -4.80 -15.04 -18.85
N GLU A 295 -4.76 -14.97 -20.19
CA GLU A 295 -5.05 -16.10 -21.05
C GLU A 295 -3.84 -17.02 -21.27
N ARG A 296 -2.63 -16.49 -21.22
CA ARG A 296 -1.43 -17.22 -21.62
C ARG A 296 -0.30 -17.22 -20.59
N THR A 297 0.15 -16.05 -20.13
CA THR A 297 1.32 -15.97 -19.25
C THR A 297 1.02 -16.53 -17.85
N ALA A 298 -0.10 -16.15 -17.25
CA ALA A 298 -0.47 -16.63 -15.92
C ALA A 298 -0.72 -18.16 -15.85
N PRO A 299 -1.40 -18.79 -16.82
CA PRO A 299 -1.47 -20.25 -16.89
C PRO A 299 -0.10 -20.93 -17.00
N ALA A 300 0.83 -20.38 -17.78
CA ALA A 300 2.19 -20.92 -17.89
C ALA A 300 2.95 -20.82 -16.57
N LEU A 301 2.85 -19.70 -15.85
CA LEU A 301 3.44 -19.53 -14.51
C LEU A 301 2.82 -20.47 -13.48
N ARG A 302 1.51 -20.73 -13.53
CA ARG A 302 0.86 -21.71 -12.66
C ARG A 302 1.34 -23.13 -12.94
N ALA A 303 1.53 -23.49 -14.19
CA ALA A 303 2.04 -24.82 -14.58
C ALA A 303 3.46 -25.08 -14.05
N THR A 304 4.28 -24.04 -13.87
CA THR A 304 5.61 -24.15 -13.26
C THR A 304 5.61 -23.98 -11.73
N GLY A 305 4.47 -23.70 -11.12
CA GLY A 305 4.35 -23.46 -9.67
C GLY A 305 4.85 -22.10 -9.22
N LEU A 306 5.24 -21.20 -10.13
CA LEU A 306 5.69 -19.85 -9.82
C LEU A 306 4.55 -18.91 -9.46
N LEU A 307 3.35 -19.13 -10.03
CA LEU A 307 2.15 -18.40 -9.65
C LEU A 307 1.20 -19.35 -8.92
N ARG A 308 0.54 -18.86 -7.88
CA ARG A 308 -0.46 -19.61 -7.12
C ARG A 308 -1.69 -19.96 -7.97
N ALA A 309 -2.36 -21.06 -7.65
CA ALA A 309 -3.61 -21.44 -8.29
C ALA A 309 -4.78 -20.51 -7.88
N GLY A 310 -4.71 -19.96 -6.68
CA GLY A 310 -5.67 -19.01 -6.11
C GLY A 310 -5.11 -18.35 -4.86
N HIS A 311 -5.68 -17.23 -4.47
CA HIS A 311 -5.28 -16.53 -3.26
C HIS A 311 -5.74 -17.28 -2.00
N SER A 312 -4.88 -17.34 -0.99
CA SER A 312 -5.24 -17.74 0.38
C SER A 312 -5.82 -16.52 1.12
N GLY A 313 -6.88 -16.73 1.91
CA GLY A 313 -7.50 -15.65 2.66
C GLY A 313 -8.39 -14.73 1.83
N ARG A 314 -8.78 -13.61 2.41
CA ARG A 314 -9.77 -12.68 1.86
C ARG A 314 -9.24 -11.28 1.65
N THR A 315 -8.24 -10.87 2.44
CA THR A 315 -7.71 -9.51 2.45
C THR A 315 -6.47 -9.39 1.56
N LEU A 316 -6.14 -8.17 1.18
CA LEU A 316 -4.89 -7.92 0.45
C LEU A 316 -3.66 -8.31 1.29
N ARG A 317 -3.72 -8.09 2.62
CA ARG A 317 -2.65 -8.56 3.52
C ARG A 317 -2.47 -10.07 3.47
N ASP A 318 -3.57 -10.83 3.47
CA ASP A 318 -3.50 -12.30 3.33
C ASP A 318 -2.83 -12.71 2.02
N HIS A 319 -3.22 -12.06 0.91
CA HIS A 319 -2.65 -12.34 -0.41
C HIS A 319 -1.14 -12.11 -0.46
N LEU A 320 -0.67 -11.07 0.23
CA LEU A 320 0.75 -10.70 0.31
C LEU A 320 1.50 -11.45 1.41
N GLY A 321 0.82 -12.31 2.19
CA GLY A 321 1.42 -13.00 3.33
C GLY A 321 1.89 -12.04 4.41
N LEU A 322 1.17 -10.93 4.59
CA LEU A 322 1.43 -9.93 5.63
C LEU A 322 0.51 -10.18 6.83
N PRO A 323 0.98 -9.97 8.06
CA PRO A 323 0.11 -10.09 9.23
C PRO A 323 -0.94 -8.97 9.26
N ARG A 324 -2.10 -9.26 9.86
CA ARG A 324 -3.03 -8.21 10.27
C ARG A 324 -2.39 -7.43 11.44
N PRO A 325 -2.12 -6.12 11.33
CA PRO A 325 -1.50 -5.38 12.42
C PRO A 325 -2.40 -5.36 13.66
N ALA A 326 -1.81 -5.51 14.84
CA ALA A 326 -2.51 -5.23 16.08
C ALA A 326 -2.80 -3.73 16.22
N SER A 327 -3.93 -3.36 16.88
CA SER A 327 -4.16 -1.97 17.25
C SER A 327 -3.07 -1.51 18.22
N ARG A 328 -2.46 -0.35 17.97
CA ARG A 328 -1.46 0.23 18.87
C ARG A 328 -2.05 0.56 20.25
N TYR A 329 -3.34 0.91 20.30
CA TYR A 329 -4.02 1.29 21.54
C TYR A 329 -4.42 0.05 22.36
N ALA A 330 -4.96 -0.99 21.74
CA ALA A 330 -5.26 -2.24 22.40
C ALA A 330 -3.98 -2.92 22.94
N ALA A 331 -2.88 -2.88 22.21
CA ALA A 331 -1.59 -3.39 22.66
C ALA A 331 -1.05 -2.60 23.87
N ALA A 332 -1.19 -1.28 23.88
CA ALA A 332 -0.78 -0.43 25.00
C ALA A 332 -1.62 -0.69 26.25
N ALA A 333 -2.95 -0.85 26.11
CA ALA A 333 -3.83 -1.20 27.22
C ALA A 333 -3.50 -2.57 27.83
N ALA A 334 -3.22 -3.56 27.00
CA ALA A 334 -2.80 -4.88 27.44
C ALA A 334 -1.45 -4.85 28.19
N ALA A 335 -0.49 -4.06 27.73
CA ALA A 335 0.80 -3.89 28.41
C ALA A 335 0.66 -3.17 29.76
N ALA A 336 -0.25 -2.21 29.88
CA ALA A 336 -0.53 -1.48 31.13
C ALA A 336 -1.27 -2.35 32.17
N SER A 337 -1.97 -3.39 31.73
CA SER A 337 -2.73 -4.29 32.60
C SER A 337 -1.92 -5.45 33.19
N VAL A 338 -0.65 -5.62 32.81
CA VAL A 338 0.25 -6.62 33.41
C VAL A 338 0.58 -6.13 34.84
N PRO A 339 0.18 -6.83 35.91
CA PRO A 339 0.51 -6.41 37.26
C PRO A 339 2.03 -6.45 37.45
N THR A 340 2.58 -5.33 37.89
CA THR A 340 3.96 -5.30 38.38
C THR A 340 4.02 -6.27 39.54
N THR A 341 4.68 -7.40 39.36
CA THR A 341 4.98 -8.32 40.45
C THR A 341 5.86 -7.57 41.44
N ASP A 342 5.27 -7.20 42.59
CA ASP A 342 5.98 -6.59 43.69
C ASP A 342 7.21 -7.42 44.04
N SER A 343 8.34 -6.74 44.07
CA SER A 343 9.60 -7.25 44.60
C SER A 343 9.37 -7.67 46.06
N PRO A 344 9.80 -8.85 46.49
CA PRO A 344 9.59 -9.27 47.89
C PRO A 344 10.36 -8.31 48.82
N ALA A 345 9.62 -7.75 49.76
CA ALA A 345 10.15 -6.95 50.87
C ALA A 345 11.26 -7.74 51.56
N LEU A 346 12.45 -7.17 51.65
CA LEU A 346 13.54 -7.61 52.48
C LEU A 346 13.02 -7.54 53.95
N ALA A 347 12.83 -8.69 54.56
CA ALA A 347 12.58 -8.81 56.00
C ALA A 347 13.83 -8.32 56.75
N GLU A 348 13.75 -7.21 57.46
CA GLU A 348 14.70 -6.80 58.45
C GLU A 348 14.73 -7.86 59.59
N VAL A 349 15.83 -8.55 59.70
CA VAL A 349 16.13 -9.32 60.90
C VAL A 349 16.82 -8.38 61.89
N THR A 350 16.08 -7.90 62.84
CA THR A 350 16.61 -7.19 64.04
C THR A 350 17.11 -8.21 65.05
N ARG A 351 18.33 -8.05 65.48
CA ARG A 351 18.84 -8.50 66.73
C ARG A 351 19.07 -7.30 67.67
#